data_da51420254140bacebc8148a5a51891c
#
_entry.id   da51420254140bacebc8148a5a51891c
#
_cell.length_a   1.000
_cell.length_b   1.000
_cell.length_c   1.000
_cell.angle_alpha   90.00
_cell.angle_beta   90.00
_cell.angle_gamma   90.00
#
_symmetry.space_group_name_H-M   'P 1'
#
loop_
_entity.id
_entity.type
_entity.pdbx_description
1 polymer ?
#
loop_
_entity_poly.entity_id
_entity_poly.type
_entity_poly.pdbx_seq_one_letter_code
_entity_poly.pdbx_strand_id
1 'polypeptide(L)'
;MTDYVRNIVNNQTKNVPVTLIRGATILSMDESVGNIERGDILITGSTIAAVGQNLDAQGAHVIDATNMIAMPGMVDSHRHSWEGQLRRINPNATCLEDYSNATHFSFAKYYRPADMYIGNLLTALGAIDAGITTVIDNSHNSRTAAHSDAAVEALLDAGIRAIHASGAPVSGEWDKAHWPGNWQRLQEKYFKNNPDSLVSLAVMAQLEPDLWAEARRLGLPIVTEFFGSLMASELESLHQRGLLGSDNIFNHCTSLPDEGWKILREAGVRVNVCPRSDAHYGIEDGMFAIQAAKRHGINPGLSVDNETSYSTDMFMEMRVAFYLQRVMGMHQQHCCDSAHALTTLPAAQLLKSATVDGAACAGLQNKIGSLTPGKQADLILINAKDINLYPSGNAFGTVVHATERSNIDTVMIGGRIVKQNGKVLGVDSERLRAAIDESREHLFTASGYDADIFADAFLPL
;
A
#
# COMPACT_ATOMS: atom_id res chain seq x y z
N MET A 1 16.31 -7.32 19.30
CA MET A 1 15.40 -6.17 19.55
C MET A 1 15.59 -5.69 20.97
N THR A 2 15.78 -4.40 21.18
CA THR A 2 15.92 -3.78 22.52
C THR A 2 14.58 -3.83 23.25
N ASP A 3 14.60 -3.91 24.59
CA ASP A 3 13.38 -4.13 25.40
C ASP A 3 12.32 -3.02 25.27
N TYR A 4 12.71 -1.82 24.82
CA TYR A 4 11.79 -0.69 24.68
C TYR A 4 10.85 -0.77 23.46
N VAL A 5 11.19 -1.55 22.42
CA VAL A 5 10.33 -1.78 21.25
C VAL A 5 9.40 -3.00 21.39
N ARG A 6 9.61 -3.81 22.43
CA ARG A 6 8.73 -4.97 22.70
C ARG A 6 7.43 -4.52 23.36
N ASN A 7 6.33 -5.21 23.02
CA ASN A 7 5.00 -4.98 23.60
C ASN A 7 4.37 -3.59 23.31
N ILE A 8 4.79 -2.90 22.23
CA ILE A 8 4.08 -1.70 21.74
C ILE A 8 2.68 -2.09 21.25
N VAL A 9 2.56 -3.24 20.62
CA VAL A 9 1.27 -3.77 20.14
C VAL A 9 0.94 -5.04 20.92
N ASN A 10 -0.27 -5.05 21.49
CA ASN A 10 -0.84 -6.22 22.12
C ASN A 10 -1.98 -6.75 21.24
N ASN A 11 -1.68 -7.67 20.35
CA ASN A 11 -2.62 -8.27 19.40
C ASN A 11 -3.65 -9.23 20.05
N GLN A 12 -3.94 -9.10 21.35
CA GLN A 12 -5.03 -9.84 21.99
C GLN A 12 -6.42 -9.34 21.52
N THR A 13 -6.59 -9.13 20.21
CA THR A 13 -7.92 -8.95 19.64
C THR A 13 -8.68 -10.26 19.76
N LYS A 14 -9.83 -10.23 20.46
CA LYS A 14 -10.70 -11.40 20.61
C LYS A 14 -11.10 -11.87 19.23
N ASN A 15 -10.71 -13.08 18.88
CA ASN A 15 -11.23 -13.73 17.69
C ASN A 15 -12.73 -13.99 17.94
N VAL A 16 -13.58 -13.21 17.29
CA VAL A 16 -15.04 -13.40 17.39
C VAL A 16 -15.42 -14.44 16.36
N PRO A 17 -15.95 -15.61 16.78
CA PRO A 17 -16.20 -16.70 15.84
C PRO A 17 -17.15 -16.33 14.70
N VAL A 18 -18.18 -15.50 15.01
CA VAL A 18 -19.16 -15.03 14.03
C VAL A 18 -19.45 -13.55 14.29
N THR A 19 -19.31 -12.74 13.27
CA THR A 19 -19.65 -11.29 13.29
C THR A 19 -20.70 -11.00 12.23
N LEU A 20 -21.71 -10.23 12.58
CA LEU A 20 -22.71 -9.70 11.67
C LEU A 20 -22.63 -8.18 11.62
N ILE A 21 -22.20 -7.62 10.49
CA ILE A 21 -22.31 -6.20 10.19
C ILE A 21 -23.70 -5.97 9.61
N ARG A 22 -24.51 -5.14 10.27
CA ARG A 22 -25.93 -4.99 9.94
C ARG A 22 -26.29 -3.61 9.45
N GLY A 23 -27.02 -3.55 8.33
CA GLY A 23 -27.72 -2.35 7.88
C GLY A 23 -26.83 -1.33 7.15
N ALA A 24 -25.66 -1.73 6.66
CA ALA A 24 -24.72 -0.86 5.93
C ALA A 24 -25.19 -0.58 4.48
N THR A 25 -24.77 0.56 3.93
CA THR A 25 -24.67 0.72 2.47
C THR A 25 -23.41 -0.04 2.01
N ILE A 26 -23.58 -1.05 1.18
CA ILE A 26 -22.50 -1.95 0.79
C ILE A 26 -22.01 -1.62 -0.62
N LEU A 27 -20.75 -1.21 -0.74
CA LEU A 27 -19.99 -1.18 -2.00
C LEU A 27 -19.19 -2.47 -2.08
N SER A 28 -19.74 -3.50 -2.70
CA SER A 28 -19.13 -4.84 -2.69
C SER A 28 -17.85 -4.93 -3.51
N MET A 29 -17.71 -4.09 -4.52
CA MET A 29 -16.66 -4.15 -5.55
C MET A 29 -16.63 -5.50 -6.30
N ASP A 30 -17.76 -6.21 -6.34
CA ASP A 30 -17.98 -7.48 -7.04
C ASP A 30 -19.29 -7.38 -7.84
N GLU A 31 -19.21 -7.60 -9.15
CA GLU A 31 -20.37 -7.48 -10.04
C GLU A 31 -21.45 -8.55 -9.74
N SER A 32 -21.04 -9.72 -9.25
CA SER A 32 -21.97 -10.82 -8.94
C SER A 32 -22.77 -10.59 -7.66
N VAL A 33 -22.17 -9.87 -6.70
CA VAL A 33 -22.80 -9.46 -5.44
C VAL A 33 -23.62 -8.18 -5.64
N GLY A 34 -23.09 -7.27 -6.44
CA GLY A 34 -23.65 -5.94 -6.66
C GLY A 34 -23.47 -5.01 -5.46
N ASN A 35 -23.96 -3.76 -5.59
CA ASN A 35 -24.01 -2.81 -4.48
C ASN A 35 -25.40 -2.87 -3.82
N ILE A 36 -25.44 -2.74 -2.48
CA ILE A 36 -26.67 -2.89 -1.70
C ILE A 36 -26.87 -1.63 -0.86
N GLU A 37 -27.99 -0.93 -1.06
CA GLU A 37 -28.29 0.32 -0.34
C GLU A 37 -28.41 0.10 1.18
N ARG A 38 -28.99 -1.03 1.59
CA ARG A 38 -29.08 -1.45 2.99
C ARG A 38 -28.95 -2.96 3.08
N GLY A 39 -27.80 -3.41 3.50
CA GLY A 39 -27.47 -4.84 3.56
C GLY A 39 -26.66 -5.22 4.79
N ASP A 40 -26.42 -6.51 4.90
CA ASP A 40 -25.70 -7.15 5.99
C ASP A 40 -24.50 -7.93 5.44
N ILE A 41 -23.46 -8.06 6.24
CA ILE A 41 -22.28 -8.89 5.94
C ILE A 41 -22.10 -9.86 7.10
N LEU A 42 -22.18 -11.16 6.82
CA LEU A 42 -21.91 -12.22 7.79
C LEU A 42 -20.47 -12.70 7.61
N ILE A 43 -19.73 -12.72 8.72
CA ILE A 43 -18.34 -13.15 8.78
C ILE A 43 -18.22 -14.32 9.73
N THR A 44 -17.56 -15.39 9.28
CA THR A 44 -17.26 -16.57 10.11
C THR A 44 -15.75 -16.77 10.16
N GLY A 45 -15.17 -16.65 11.33
CA GLY A 45 -13.72 -16.67 11.51
C GLY A 45 -13.06 -15.54 10.72
N SER A 46 -12.22 -15.88 9.75
CA SER A 46 -11.51 -14.92 8.89
C SER A 46 -12.22 -14.60 7.56
N THR A 47 -13.38 -15.25 7.29
CA THR A 47 -13.96 -15.30 5.93
C THR A 47 -15.33 -14.66 5.89
N ILE A 48 -15.64 -13.95 4.81
CA ILE A 48 -17.00 -13.48 4.49
C ILE A 48 -17.84 -14.70 4.14
N ALA A 49 -18.83 -14.99 4.98
CA ALA A 49 -19.74 -16.12 4.78
C ALA A 49 -20.91 -15.77 3.85
N ALA A 50 -21.46 -14.56 3.99
CA ALA A 50 -22.56 -14.09 3.15
C ALA A 50 -22.59 -12.56 3.09
N VAL A 51 -23.12 -12.03 1.99
CA VAL A 51 -23.46 -10.62 1.79
C VAL A 51 -24.88 -10.57 1.23
N GLY A 52 -25.78 -9.79 1.85
CA GLY A 52 -27.18 -9.75 1.43
C GLY A 52 -28.03 -8.89 2.35
N GLN A 53 -29.34 -9.08 2.30
CA GLN A 53 -30.29 -8.37 3.15
C GLN A 53 -30.89 -9.34 4.19
N ASN A 54 -31.16 -8.84 5.40
CA ASN A 54 -31.83 -9.59 6.48
C ASN A 54 -31.15 -10.93 6.79
N LEU A 55 -29.82 -10.95 6.85
CA LEU A 55 -29.07 -12.15 7.19
C LEU A 55 -29.36 -12.55 8.65
N ASP A 56 -29.68 -13.83 8.88
CA ASP A 56 -29.79 -14.38 10.20
C ASP A 56 -28.44 -14.88 10.71
N ALA A 57 -28.11 -14.53 11.93
CA ALA A 57 -26.91 -14.98 12.59
C ALA A 57 -27.11 -15.05 14.10
N GLN A 58 -27.76 -16.11 14.56
CA GLN A 58 -27.98 -16.37 16.00
C GLN A 58 -26.62 -16.51 16.70
N GLY A 59 -26.45 -15.73 17.78
CA GLY A 59 -25.24 -15.76 18.60
C GLY A 59 -24.02 -14.98 18.01
N ALA A 60 -24.21 -14.30 16.87
CA ALA A 60 -23.16 -13.46 16.32
C ALA A 60 -22.90 -12.18 17.14
N HIS A 61 -21.67 -11.71 17.14
CA HIS A 61 -21.37 -10.34 17.53
C HIS A 61 -21.93 -9.39 16.46
N VAL A 62 -22.88 -8.55 16.84
CA VAL A 62 -23.53 -7.62 15.89
C VAL A 62 -22.86 -6.26 15.96
N ILE A 63 -22.42 -5.77 14.79
CA ILE A 63 -21.98 -4.40 14.58
C ILE A 63 -23.11 -3.66 13.84
N ASP A 64 -23.74 -2.70 14.50
CA ASP A 64 -24.72 -1.83 13.85
C ASP A 64 -24.01 -0.84 12.93
N ALA A 65 -24.14 -1.06 11.63
CA ALA A 65 -23.58 -0.24 10.58
C ALA A 65 -24.63 0.63 9.88
N THR A 66 -25.76 0.91 10.57
CA THR A 66 -26.80 1.80 10.04
C THR A 66 -26.23 3.19 9.75
N ASN A 67 -26.42 3.66 8.51
CA ASN A 67 -25.79 4.87 7.92
C ASN A 67 -24.25 4.84 7.89
N MET A 68 -23.66 3.67 7.81
CA MET A 68 -22.25 3.51 7.43
C MET A 68 -22.14 2.96 6.01
N ILE A 69 -21.02 3.23 5.36
CA ILE A 69 -20.65 2.61 4.10
C ILE A 69 -19.67 1.48 4.42
N ALA A 70 -20.01 0.25 4.04
CA ALA A 70 -19.13 -0.90 4.10
C ALA A 70 -18.49 -1.14 2.73
N MET A 71 -17.17 -1.25 2.69
CA MET A 71 -16.43 -1.54 1.47
C MET A 71 -15.21 -2.43 1.77
N PRO A 72 -14.59 -3.07 0.74
CA PRO A 72 -13.33 -3.77 0.95
C PRO A 72 -12.28 -2.83 1.53
N GLY A 73 -11.39 -3.35 2.36
CA GLY A 73 -10.21 -2.62 2.79
C GLY A 73 -9.33 -2.24 1.60
N MET A 74 -8.72 -1.07 1.65
CA MET A 74 -7.88 -0.58 0.57
C MET A 74 -6.54 -1.32 0.53
N VAL A 75 -6.00 -1.46 -0.68
CA VAL A 75 -4.70 -2.09 -0.95
C VAL A 75 -3.74 -1.00 -1.42
N ASP A 76 -2.72 -0.72 -0.61
CA ASP A 76 -1.59 0.13 -0.97
C ASP A 76 -0.53 -0.74 -1.66
N SER A 77 -0.47 -0.67 -2.99
CA SER A 77 0.28 -1.62 -3.80
C SER A 77 1.76 -1.26 -3.98
N HIS A 78 2.24 -0.23 -3.28
CA HIS A 78 3.66 0.16 -3.23
C HIS A 78 3.92 1.06 -2.02
N ARG A 79 4.82 0.65 -1.13
CA ARG A 79 5.09 1.37 0.10
C ARG A 79 6.53 1.20 0.58
N HIS A 80 7.19 2.29 0.97
CA HIS A 80 8.47 2.27 1.69
C HIS A 80 8.22 2.36 3.20
N SER A 81 7.81 1.25 3.82
CA SER A 81 7.34 1.26 5.22
C SER A 81 8.43 1.59 6.23
N TRP A 82 9.69 1.31 5.92
CA TRP A 82 10.83 1.57 6.79
C TRP A 82 11.07 3.05 7.07
N GLU A 83 10.50 3.96 6.26
CA GLU A 83 10.67 5.41 6.36
C GLU A 83 9.71 6.09 7.35
N GLY A 84 8.89 5.32 8.07
CA GLY A 84 7.80 5.86 8.88
C GLY A 84 8.19 6.98 9.85
N GLN A 85 9.36 6.90 10.50
CA GLN A 85 9.85 7.95 11.38
C GLN A 85 10.46 9.17 10.67
N LEU A 86 10.66 9.10 9.34
CA LEU A 86 11.13 10.22 8.51
C LEU A 86 9.98 11.06 7.93
N ARG A 87 8.78 10.95 8.49
CA ARG A 87 7.59 11.66 8.04
C ARG A 87 7.83 13.16 7.92
N ARG A 88 7.53 13.73 6.73
CA ARG A 88 7.58 15.15 6.42
C ARG A 88 8.93 15.84 6.66
N ILE A 89 10.03 15.09 6.49
CA ILE A 89 11.37 15.69 6.54
C ILE A 89 11.71 16.45 5.26
N ASN A 90 11.02 16.18 4.15
CA ASN A 90 11.28 16.77 2.84
C ASN A 90 9.97 17.22 2.15
N PRO A 91 9.24 18.20 2.71
CA PRO A 91 7.92 18.59 2.20
C PRO A 91 7.99 19.32 0.85
N ASN A 92 9.13 19.93 0.52
CA ASN A 92 9.33 20.78 -0.66
C ASN A 92 10.23 20.13 -1.72
N ALA A 93 10.39 18.79 -1.70
CA ALA A 93 11.12 18.10 -2.77
C ALA A 93 10.51 18.41 -4.15
N THR A 94 11.37 18.64 -5.14
CA THR A 94 10.96 18.98 -6.51
C THR A 94 11.38 17.92 -7.53
N CYS A 95 12.19 16.96 -7.10
CA CYS A 95 12.64 15.87 -7.96
C CYS A 95 12.93 14.60 -7.14
N LEU A 96 13.05 13.48 -7.84
CA LEU A 96 13.37 12.19 -7.22
C LEU A 96 14.73 12.18 -6.53
N GLU A 97 15.68 13.01 -7.03
CA GLU A 97 17.00 13.15 -6.42
C GLU A 97 16.91 13.77 -5.02
N ASP A 98 16.07 14.78 -4.82
CA ASP A 98 15.81 15.38 -3.50
C ASP A 98 15.30 14.34 -2.49
N TYR A 99 14.37 13.47 -2.91
CA TYR A 99 13.90 12.36 -2.09
C TYR A 99 15.01 11.37 -1.76
N SER A 100 15.75 10.93 -2.78
CA SER A 100 16.81 9.92 -2.61
C SER A 100 17.92 10.43 -1.68
N ASN A 101 18.28 11.71 -1.84
CA ASN A 101 19.27 12.36 -1.00
C ASN A 101 18.78 12.48 0.45
N ALA A 102 17.53 12.90 0.65
CA ALA A 102 16.95 13.03 1.99
C ALA A 102 16.70 11.69 2.71
N THR A 103 16.67 10.56 2.01
CA THR A 103 16.37 9.24 2.58
C THR A 103 17.53 8.27 2.45
N HIS A 104 17.79 7.81 1.22
CA HIS A 104 18.74 6.71 0.95
C HIS A 104 20.18 7.10 1.18
N PHE A 105 20.57 8.32 0.79
CA PHE A 105 21.95 8.75 0.91
C PHE A 105 22.27 9.41 2.25
N SER A 106 21.26 9.96 2.95
CA SER A 106 21.44 10.58 4.27
C SER A 106 21.19 9.59 5.41
N PHE A 107 19.95 9.13 5.60
CA PHE A 107 19.52 8.40 6.78
C PHE A 107 19.71 6.89 6.72
N ALA A 108 19.45 6.27 5.57
CA ALA A 108 19.31 4.81 5.46
C ALA A 108 20.50 4.02 6.00
N LYS A 109 21.73 4.53 5.84
CA LYS A 109 22.97 3.88 6.31
C LYS A 109 23.12 3.84 7.84
N TYR A 110 22.37 4.67 8.56
CA TYR A 110 22.42 4.75 10.03
C TYR A 110 21.33 3.96 10.74
N TYR A 111 20.41 3.36 9.97
CA TYR A 111 19.35 2.54 10.54
C TYR A 111 19.91 1.35 11.28
N ARG A 112 19.44 1.16 12.50
CA ARG A 112 19.61 -0.07 13.29
C ARG A 112 18.43 -1.01 13.03
N PRO A 113 18.50 -2.29 13.37
CA PRO A 113 17.32 -3.18 13.31
C PRO A 113 16.10 -2.63 14.08
N ALA A 114 16.31 -1.93 15.22
CA ALA A 114 15.23 -1.29 15.97
C ALA A 114 14.56 -0.16 15.17
N ASP A 115 15.31 0.60 14.40
CA ASP A 115 14.79 1.69 13.57
C ASP A 115 13.98 1.13 12.38
N MET A 116 14.42 0.00 11.80
CA MET A 116 13.64 -0.74 10.81
C MET A 116 12.30 -1.22 11.39
N TYR A 117 12.30 -1.76 12.60
CA TYR A 117 11.09 -2.20 13.28
C TYR A 117 10.11 -1.04 13.48
N ILE A 118 10.58 0.07 14.08
CA ILE A 118 9.73 1.22 14.39
C ILE A 118 9.19 1.90 13.14
N GLY A 119 10.00 2.08 12.09
CA GLY A 119 9.55 2.64 10.81
C GLY A 119 8.42 1.82 10.20
N ASN A 120 8.63 0.51 10.06
CA ASN A 120 7.62 -0.40 9.52
C ASN A 120 6.35 -0.46 10.39
N LEU A 121 6.51 -0.53 11.72
CA LEU A 121 5.37 -0.56 12.65
C LEU A 121 4.53 0.72 12.56
N LEU A 122 5.17 1.88 12.58
CA LEU A 122 4.48 3.18 12.51
C LEU A 122 3.72 3.33 11.19
N THR A 123 4.35 2.94 10.09
CA THR A 123 3.71 2.97 8.76
C THR A 123 2.52 2.01 8.68
N ALA A 124 2.67 0.78 9.18
CA ALA A 124 1.60 -0.21 9.19
C ALA A 124 0.40 0.22 10.04
N LEU A 125 0.65 0.76 11.24
CA LEU A 125 -0.41 1.30 12.09
C LEU A 125 -1.09 2.53 11.47
N GLY A 126 -0.33 3.40 10.80
CA GLY A 126 -0.87 4.53 10.04
C GLY A 126 -1.73 4.09 8.85
N ALA A 127 -1.33 3.03 8.17
CA ALA A 127 -2.10 2.41 7.09
C ALA A 127 -3.43 1.85 7.60
N ILE A 128 -3.42 1.07 8.70
CA ILE A 128 -4.63 0.57 9.36
C ILE A 128 -5.56 1.73 9.74
N ASP A 129 -5.02 2.78 10.36
CA ASP A 129 -5.80 3.95 10.76
C ASP A 129 -6.43 4.67 9.55
N ALA A 130 -5.80 4.61 8.39
CA ALA A 130 -6.28 5.16 7.12
C ALA A 130 -7.16 4.20 6.29
N GLY A 131 -7.55 3.02 6.83
CA GLY A 131 -8.40 2.05 6.13
C GLY A 131 -7.70 1.21 5.07
N ILE A 132 -6.37 1.25 5.06
CA ILE A 132 -5.55 0.36 4.23
C ILE A 132 -5.37 -0.95 5.00
N THR A 133 -5.84 -2.05 4.43
CA THR A 133 -5.78 -3.37 5.06
C THR A 133 -4.62 -4.22 4.53
N THR A 134 -4.09 -3.85 3.38
CA THR A 134 -3.00 -4.58 2.71
C THR A 134 -1.97 -3.60 2.16
N VAL A 135 -0.68 -3.91 2.34
CA VAL A 135 0.43 -3.15 1.78
C VAL A 135 1.40 -4.07 1.02
N ILE A 136 1.97 -3.58 -0.10
CA ILE A 136 3.20 -4.14 -0.66
C ILE A 136 4.34 -3.27 -0.14
N ASP A 137 5.12 -3.81 0.80
CA ASP A 137 6.22 -3.11 1.48
C ASP A 137 7.52 -3.29 0.73
N ASN A 138 7.97 -2.26 0.03
CA ASN A 138 9.23 -2.21 -0.69
C ASN A 138 10.37 -1.85 0.26
N SER A 139 11.00 -2.87 0.82
CA SER A 139 11.99 -2.75 1.88
C SER A 139 13.42 -2.85 1.33
N HIS A 140 13.89 -1.78 0.70
CA HIS A 140 15.25 -1.70 0.15
C HIS A 140 16.28 -1.12 1.13
N ASN A 141 16.19 -1.53 2.40
CA ASN A 141 17.17 -1.21 3.44
C ASN A 141 17.52 -2.44 4.30
N SER A 142 17.52 -3.63 3.70
CA SER A 142 17.85 -4.91 4.34
C SER A 142 19.37 -5.08 4.50
N ARG A 143 20.02 -4.28 5.35
CA ARG A 143 21.48 -4.20 5.51
C ARG A 143 22.10 -5.44 6.13
N THR A 144 21.37 -6.12 7.00
CA THR A 144 21.76 -7.38 7.63
C THR A 144 20.53 -8.25 7.81
N ALA A 145 20.71 -9.53 8.13
CA ALA A 145 19.62 -10.43 8.47
C ALA A 145 18.71 -9.88 9.58
N ALA A 146 19.29 -9.17 10.57
CA ALA A 146 18.53 -8.58 11.67
C ALA A 146 17.65 -7.39 11.23
N HIS A 147 18.07 -6.61 10.23
CA HIS A 147 17.22 -5.55 9.65
C HIS A 147 16.00 -6.13 8.94
N SER A 148 16.19 -7.18 8.14
CA SER A 148 15.10 -7.87 7.46
C SER A 148 14.13 -8.52 8.44
N ASP A 149 14.66 -9.16 9.49
CA ASP A 149 13.83 -9.75 10.56
C ASP A 149 12.97 -8.68 11.24
N ALA A 150 13.56 -7.56 11.58
CA ALA A 150 12.88 -6.46 12.25
C ALA A 150 11.71 -5.88 11.42
N ALA A 151 11.90 -5.74 10.09
CA ALA A 151 10.84 -5.29 9.19
C ALA A 151 9.66 -6.29 9.14
N VAL A 152 9.95 -7.60 8.99
CA VAL A 152 8.91 -8.63 8.98
C VAL A 152 8.19 -8.71 10.33
N GLU A 153 8.91 -8.69 11.45
CA GLU A 153 8.34 -8.74 12.79
C GLU A 153 7.41 -7.55 13.06
N ALA A 154 7.78 -6.35 12.61
CA ALA A 154 6.93 -5.16 12.74
C ALA A 154 5.60 -5.28 12.00
N LEU A 155 5.60 -5.81 10.77
CA LEU A 155 4.38 -6.04 9.98
C LEU A 155 3.49 -7.11 10.61
N LEU A 156 4.09 -8.19 11.13
CA LEU A 156 3.37 -9.24 11.88
C LEU A 156 2.74 -8.69 13.16
N ASP A 157 3.49 -7.90 13.93
CA ASP A 157 3.03 -7.30 15.19
C ASP A 157 1.94 -6.24 14.95
N ALA A 158 2.01 -5.47 13.87
CA ALA A 158 0.95 -4.54 13.49
C ALA A 158 -0.36 -5.25 13.15
N GLY A 159 -0.30 -6.50 12.70
CA GLY A 159 -1.48 -7.28 12.29
C GLY A 159 -2.09 -6.79 10.98
N ILE A 160 -1.34 -6.09 10.16
CA ILE A 160 -1.72 -5.72 8.79
C ILE A 160 -1.45 -6.88 7.83
N ARG A 161 -2.22 -6.98 6.75
CA ARG A 161 -1.83 -7.86 5.66
C ARG A 161 -0.70 -7.20 4.85
N ALA A 162 0.38 -7.94 4.57
CA ALA A 162 1.50 -7.38 3.84
C ALA A 162 2.17 -8.38 2.88
N ILE A 163 2.74 -7.84 1.82
CA ILE A 163 3.74 -8.52 1.00
C ILE A 163 5.05 -7.78 1.23
N HIS A 164 5.94 -8.37 2.02
CA HIS A 164 7.25 -7.78 2.31
C HIS A 164 8.21 -8.06 1.16
N ALA A 165 8.45 -7.08 0.31
CA ALA A 165 9.43 -7.16 -0.78
C ALA A 165 10.82 -6.77 -0.25
N SER A 166 11.59 -7.79 0.15
CA SER A 166 12.92 -7.61 0.72
C SER A 166 13.94 -7.28 -0.36
N GLY A 167 14.62 -6.13 -0.23
CA GLY A 167 15.59 -5.60 -1.18
C GLY A 167 16.91 -5.17 -0.54
N ALA A 168 17.98 -5.18 -1.34
CA ALA A 168 19.27 -4.67 -0.95
C ALA A 168 19.24 -3.15 -0.73
N PRO A 169 20.07 -2.58 0.17
CA PRO A 169 20.17 -1.15 0.36
C PRO A 169 20.67 -0.43 -0.90
N VAL A 170 20.12 0.74 -1.16
CA VAL A 170 20.54 1.59 -2.31
C VAL A 170 21.92 2.20 -2.08
N SER A 171 22.29 2.50 -0.83
CA SER A 171 23.53 3.19 -0.50
C SER A 171 24.21 2.68 0.77
N GLY A 172 25.48 3.06 0.95
CA GLY A 172 26.28 2.75 2.13
C GLY A 172 26.75 1.30 2.21
N GLU A 173 27.47 0.98 3.28
CA GLU A 173 27.97 -0.38 3.51
C GLU A 173 26.87 -1.27 4.09
N TRP A 174 26.89 -2.55 3.71
CA TRP A 174 25.97 -3.56 4.20
C TRP A 174 26.58 -4.96 4.08
N ASP A 175 26.03 -5.93 4.82
CA ASP A 175 26.48 -7.32 4.78
C ASP A 175 25.99 -8.00 3.49
N LYS A 176 26.83 -8.01 2.47
CA LYS A 176 26.55 -8.67 1.19
C LYS A 176 26.59 -10.20 1.29
N ALA A 177 27.24 -10.75 2.33
CA ALA A 177 27.40 -12.19 2.47
C ALA A 177 26.07 -12.92 2.75
N HIS A 178 25.08 -12.23 3.36
CA HIS A 178 23.77 -12.84 3.58
C HIS A 178 22.84 -12.77 2.35
N TRP A 179 23.23 -12.06 1.28
CA TRP A 179 22.41 -11.80 0.12
C TRP A 179 22.83 -12.64 -1.11
N PRO A 180 21.91 -13.21 -1.91
CA PRO A 180 20.44 -13.22 -1.78
C PRO A 180 19.88 -14.33 -0.87
N GLY A 181 20.72 -15.14 -0.23
CA GLY A 181 20.31 -16.26 0.64
C GLY A 181 19.36 -15.85 1.78
N ASN A 182 19.32 -14.56 2.12
CA ASN A 182 18.40 -14.01 3.10
C ASN A 182 16.92 -14.26 2.75
N TRP A 183 16.54 -14.31 1.47
CA TRP A 183 15.15 -14.58 1.06
C TRP A 183 14.71 -15.99 1.45
N GLN A 184 15.56 -17.00 1.19
CA GLN A 184 15.28 -18.36 1.63
C GLN A 184 15.22 -18.45 3.16
N ARG A 185 16.13 -17.79 3.88
CA ARG A 185 16.14 -17.74 5.34
C ARG A 185 14.84 -17.12 5.92
N LEU A 186 14.38 -16.00 5.37
CA LEU A 186 13.11 -15.37 5.78
C LEU A 186 11.92 -16.29 5.52
N GLN A 187 11.89 -16.92 4.35
CA GLN A 187 10.83 -17.87 3.98
C GLN A 187 10.77 -19.05 4.97
N GLU A 188 11.92 -19.62 5.31
CA GLU A 188 12.01 -20.74 6.27
C GLU A 188 11.64 -20.31 7.70
N LYS A 189 12.11 -19.12 8.12
CA LYS A 189 11.91 -18.65 9.50
C LYS A 189 10.46 -18.24 9.78
N TYR A 190 9.81 -17.50 8.87
CA TYR A 190 8.53 -16.84 9.17
C TYR A 190 7.33 -17.45 8.47
N PHE A 191 7.49 -18.05 7.28
CA PHE A 191 6.37 -18.36 6.41
C PHE A 191 6.15 -19.85 6.15
N LYS A 192 7.20 -20.68 6.14
CA LYS A 192 7.12 -22.11 5.80
C LYS A 192 6.12 -22.90 6.63
N ASN A 193 6.00 -22.59 7.92
CA ASN A 193 5.12 -23.29 8.86
C ASN A 193 3.90 -22.45 9.26
N ASN A 194 3.62 -21.36 8.56
CA ASN A 194 2.52 -20.43 8.83
C ASN A 194 1.81 -20.03 7.54
N PRO A 195 1.06 -20.94 6.89
CA PRO A 195 0.39 -20.69 5.62
C PRO A 195 -0.74 -19.64 5.74
N ASP A 196 -1.25 -19.43 6.95
CA ASP A 196 -2.32 -18.46 7.25
C ASP A 196 -1.77 -17.10 7.69
N SER A 197 -0.45 -16.88 7.60
CA SER A 197 0.17 -15.59 7.91
C SER A 197 -0.45 -14.48 7.07
N LEU A 198 -0.72 -13.34 7.71
CA LEU A 198 -1.13 -12.13 7.00
C LEU A 198 0.02 -11.52 6.18
N VAL A 199 1.27 -11.81 6.58
CA VAL A 199 2.47 -11.35 5.89
C VAL A 199 3.00 -12.47 5.00
N SER A 200 3.40 -12.12 3.79
CA SER A 200 4.09 -12.99 2.83
C SER A 200 5.34 -12.30 2.30
N LEU A 201 6.20 -13.06 1.62
CA LEU A 201 7.48 -12.57 1.10
C LEU A 201 7.40 -12.32 -0.41
N ALA A 202 8.05 -11.24 -0.84
CA ALA A 202 8.44 -10.97 -2.22
C ALA A 202 9.91 -10.52 -2.25
N VAL A 203 10.42 -10.31 -3.44
CA VAL A 203 11.77 -9.79 -3.66
C VAL A 203 11.66 -8.41 -4.28
N MET A 204 12.41 -7.44 -3.76
CA MET A 204 12.64 -6.18 -4.43
C MET A 204 13.99 -6.25 -5.14
N ALA A 205 13.96 -6.19 -6.46
CA ALA A 205 15.13 -6.19 -7.31
C ALA A 205 14.90 -5.32 -8.55
N GLN A 206 15.93 -4.63 -9.00
CA GLN A 206 15.88 -3.87 -10.25
C GLN A 206 15.86 -4.84 -11.46
N LEU A 207 16.21 -4.38 -12.64
CA LEU A 207 16.27 -5.23 -13.84
C LEU A 207 17.50 -6.15 -13.79
N GLU A 208 17.51 -7.06 -12.79
CA GLU A 208 18.62 -7.96 -12.45
C GLU A 208 18.22 -9.43 -12.66
N PRO A 209 18.42 -9.97 -13.88
CA PRO A 209 17.96 -11.31 -14.26
C PRO A 209 18.42 -12.43 -13.34
N ASP A 210 19.63 -12.36 -12.79
CA ASP A 210 20.16 -13.38 -11.89
C ASP A 210 19.41 -13.39 -10.54
N LEU A 211 19.10 -12.23 -10.00
CA LEU A 211 18.27 -12.11 -8.79
C LEU A 211 16.83 -12.54 -9.06
N TRP A 212 16.30 -12.24 -10.25
CA TRP A 212 14.97 -12.70 -10.66
C TRP A 212 14.91 -14.24 -10.79
N ALA A 213 15.98 -14.85 -11.30
CA ALA A 213 16.06 -16.32 -11.37
C ALA A 213 16.03 -16.94 -9.98
N GLU A 214 16.74 -16.36 -9.01
CA GLU A 214 16.73 -16.81 -7.62
C GLU A 214 15.36 -16.61 -6.95
N ALA A 215 14.71 -15.46 -7.16
CA ALA A 215 13.36 -15.22 -6.67
C ALA A 215 12.37 -16.28 -7.19
N ARG A 216 12.43 -16.59 -8.49
CA ARG A 216 11.60 -17.63 -9.12
C ARG A 216 11.89 -19.04 -8.60
N ARG A 217 13.17 -19.35 -8.35
CA ARG A 217 13.54 -20.62 -7.71
C ARG A 217 12.86 -20.81 -6.35
N LEU A 218 12.65 -19.71 -5.62
CA LEU A 218 11.97 -19.69 -4.33
C LEU A 218 10.45 -19.52 -4.43
N GLY A 219 9.90 -19.33 -5.64
CA GLY A 219 8.47 -19.07 -5.86
C GLY A 219 8.01 -17.70 -5.36
N LEU A 220 8.91 -16.70 -5.34
CA LEU A 220 8.63 -15.36 -4.83
C LEU A 220 8.30 -14.37 -5.95
N PRO A 221 7.29 -13.49 -5.77
CA PRO A 221 7.05 -12.36 -6.66
C PRO A 221 8.24 -11.39 -6.64
N ILE A 222 8.39 -10.64 -7.73
CA ILE A 222 9.48 -9.68 -7.95
C ILE A 222 8.89 -8.29 -8.11
N VAL A 223 9.28 -7.36 -7.24
CA VAL A 223 8.88 -5.97 -7.28
C VAL A 223 10.04 -5.12 -7.78
N THR A 224 9.79 -4.23 -8.73
CA THR A 224 10.81 -3.39 -9.36
C THR A 224 10.34 -1.94 -9.40
N GLU A 225 11.20 -1.00 -8.99
CA GLU A 225 11.04 0.43 -9.29
C GLU A 225 11.28 0.62 -10.79
N PHE A 226 10.26 1.03 -11.53
CA PHE A 226 10.30 1.05 -12.96
C PHE A 226 9.93 2.43 -13.53
N PHE A 227 10.94 3.17 -13.95
CA PHE A 227 10.78 4.47 -14.62
C PHE A 227 10.67 4.23 -16.12
N GLY A 228 9.49 4.44 -16.65
CA GLY A 228 9.08 3.88 -17.93
C GLY A 228 9.96 4.32 -19.11
N SER A 229 10.24 5.62 -19.28
CA SER A 229 11.06 6.07 -20.42
C SER A 229 12.52 5.69 -20.27
N LEU A 230 13.05 5.75 -19.04
CA LEU A 230 14.46 5.45 -18.75
C LEU A 230 14.80 3.97 -18.91
N MET A 231 13.84 3.09 -18.60
CA MET A 231 14.06 1.64 -18.57
C MET A 231 13.42 0.89 -19.76
N ALA A 232 12.69 1.61 -20.64
CA ALA A 232 11.97 1.01 -21.77
C ALA A 232 12.87 0.21 -22.72
N SER A 233 14.10 0.67 -22.93
CA SER A 233 15.05 0.01 -23.84
C SER A 233 15.42 -1.42 -23.43
N GLU A 234 15.27 -1.74 -22.14
CA GLU A 234 15.62 -3.06 -21.62
C GLU A 234 14.46 -4.04 -21.73
N LEU A 235 13.21 -3.55 -21.82
CA LEU A 235 12.00 -4.40 -21.85
C LEU A 235 12.00 -5.38 -23.01
N GLU A 236 12.34 -4.92 -24.22
CA GLU A 236 12.37 -5.77 -25.40
C GLU A 236 13.33 -6.95 -25.23
N SER A 237 14.55 -6.67 -24.72
CA SER A 237 15.53 -7.72 -24.43
C SER A 237 15.03 -8.71 -23.36
N LEU A 238 14.42 -8.21 -22.28
CA LEU A 238 13.88 -9.05 -21.23
C LEU A 238 12.72 -9.92 -21.74
N HIS A 239 11.86 -9.32 -22.59
CA HIS A 239 10.72 -10.03 -23.19
C HIS A 239 11.18 -11.15 -24.14
N GLN A 240 12.11 -10.87 -25.06
CA GLN A 240 12.67 -11.86 -25.99
C GLN A 240 13.36 -13.02 -25.28
N ARG A 241 13.96 -12.75 -24.12
CA ARG A 241 14.59 -13.76 -23.25
C ARG A 241 13.59 -14.52 -22.38
N GLY A 242 12.29 -14.21 -22.42
CA GLY A 242 11.25 -14.82 -21.60
C GLY A 242 11.42 -14.54 -20.10
N LEU A 243 11.98 -13.39 -19.74
CA LEU A 243 12.27 -13.00 -18.35
C LEU A 243 11.16 -12.19 -17.70
N LEU A 244 10.17 -11.71 -18.48
CA LEU A 244 8.99 -11.03 -17.97
C LEU A 244 7.84 -12.01 -17.75
N GLY A 245 7.07 -11.80 -16.67
CA GLY A 245 5.94 -12.67 -16.36
C GLY A 245 4.99 -12.05 -15.33
N SER A 246 3.93 -12.80 -15.01
CA SER A 246 2.91 -12.38 -14.04
C SER A 246 3.41 -12.36 -12.58
N ASP A 247 4.62 -12.80 -12.34
CA ASP A 247 5.33 -12.69 -11.07
C ASP A 247 6.05 -11.33 -10.91
N ASN A 248 6.23 -10.57 -11.99
CA ASN A 248 6.76 -9.21 -11.93
C ASN A 248 5.67 -8.19 -11.57
N ILE A 249 6.02 -7.25 -10.67
CA ILE A 249 5.24 -6.09 -10.26
C ILE A 249 6.10 -4.86 -10.51
N PHE A 250 5.66 -3.99 -11.44
CA PHE A 250 6.39 -2.77 -11.77
C PHE A 250 5.70 -1.55 -11.16
N ASN A 251 6.46 -0.75 -10.44
CA ASN A 251 6.02 0.47 -9.80
C ASN A 251 6.15 1.65 -10.77
N HIS A 252 5.27 2.66 -10.64
CA HIS A 252 5.24 3.91 -11.42
C HIS A 252 4.94 3.72 -12.90
N CYS A 253 5.87 3.19 -13.69
CA CYS A 253 5.76 3.06 -15.15
C CYS A 253 5.45 4.38 -15.87
N THR A 254 5.91 5.52 -15.30
CA THR A 254 5.72 6.86 -15.86
C THR A 254 6.32 6.96 -17.26
N SER A 255 5.70 7.75 -18.15
CA SER A 255 6.19 8.02 -19.51
C SER A 255 6.58 6.80 -20.34
N LEU A 256 6.08 5.60 -20.00
CA LEU A 256 6.36 4.37 -20.74
C LEU A 256 5.76 4.46 -22.15
N PRO A 257 6.54 4.26 -23.22
CA PRO A 257 6.04 4.24 -24.61
C PRO A 257 5.02 3.12 -24.84
N ASP A 258 4.14 3.31 -25.83
CA ASP A 258 3.08 2.35 -26.18
C ASP A 258 3.60 0.93 -26.43
N GLU A 259 4.81 0.78 -27.02
CA GLU A 259 5.43 -0.52 -27.25
C GLU A 259 5.79 -1.22 -25.92
N GLY A 260 6.29 -0.47 -24.94
CA GLY A 260 6.54 -1.00 -23.60
C GLY A 260 5.25 -1.52 -22.95
N TRP A 261 4.14 -0.78 -23.06
CA TRP A 261 2.83 -1.22 -22.55
C TRP A 261 2.35 -2.51 -23.20
N LYS A 262 2.57 -2.69 -24.50
CA LYS A 262 2.23 -3.95 -25.20
C LYS A 262 3.02 -5.12 -24.63
N ILE A 263 4.33 -4.93 -24.44
CA ILE A 263 5.21 -5.94 -23.83
C ILE A 263 4.72 -6.31 -22.43
N LEU A 264 4.46 -5.32 -21.56
CA LEU A 264 3.95 -5.59 -20.20
C LEU A 264 2.62 -6.36 -20.24
N ARG A 265 1.72 -5.99 -21.15
CA ARG A 265 0.44 -6.67 -21.33
C ARG A 265 0.61 -8.12 -21.78
N GLU A 266 1.44 -8.38 -22.78
CA GLU A 266 1.69 -9.71 -23.34
C GLU A 266 2.36 -10.63 -22.32
N ALA A 267 3.30 -10.11 -21.55
CA ALA A 267 3.97 -10.83 -20.47
C ALA A 267 3.12 -11.01 -19.21
N GLY A 268 2.00 -10.27 -19.10
CA GLY A 268 1.15 -10.32 -17.92
C GLY A 268 1.75 -9.63 -16.69
N VAL A 269 2.69 -8.71 -16.89
CA VAL A 269 3.31 -7.93 -15.79
C VAL A 269 2.26 -7.12 -15.06
N ARG A 270 2.30 -7.14 -13.73
CA ARG A 270 1.42 -6.37 -12.87
C ARG A 270 2.01 -4.97 -12.65
N VAL A 271 1.15 -3.97 -12.60
CA VAL A 271 1.56 -2.56 -12.51
C VAL A 271 0.84 -1.88 -11.35
N ASN A 272 1.52 -0.99 -10.66
CA ASN A 272 0.90 -0.01 -9.77
C ASN A 272 1.33 1.41 -10.14
N VAL A 273 0.55 2.40 -9.71
CA VAL A 273 0.80 3.82 -9.94
C VAL A 273 0.71 4.61 -8.65
N CYS A 274 1.52 5.67 -8.55
CA CYS A 274 1.70 6.48 -7.36
C CYS A 274 1.38 7.96 -7.63
N PRO A 275 0.10 8.35 -7.77
CA PRO A 275 -0.29 9.66 -8.29
C PRO A 275 0.33 10.86 -7.60
N ARG A 276 0.39 10.84 -6.25
CA ARG A 276 1.02 11.95 -5.50
C ARG A 276 2.52 11.96 -5.65
N SER A 277 3.15 10.78 -5.56
CA SER A 277 4.60 10.65 -5.67
C SER A 277 5.09 11.10 -7.05
N ASP A 278 4.48 10.56 -8.11
CA ASP A 278 4.85 10.89 -9.49
C ASP A 278 4.75 12.40 -9.73
N ALA A 279 3.66 13.04 -9.25
CA ALA A 279 3.46 14.48 -9.38
C ALA A 279 4.37 15.32 -8.45
N HIS A 280 4.59 14.86 -7.21
CA HIS A 280 5.33 15.61 -6.20
C HIS A 280 6.83 15.66 -6.51
N TYR A 281 7.38 14.52 -6.91
CA TYR A 281 8.82 14.42 -7.25
C TYR A 281 9.10 14.66 -8.74
N GLY A 282 8.07 14.98 -9.53
CA GLY A 282 8.25 15.18 -10.97
C GLY A 282 8.90 13.98 -11.65
N ILE A 283 8.48 12.75 -11.30
CA ILE A 283 9.07 11.55 -11.85
C ILE A 283 8.82 11.53 -13.36
N GLU A 284 9.88 11.67 -14.14
CA GLU A 284 9.88 11.82 -15.59
C GLU A 284 9.04 13.05 -16.04
N ASP A 285 7.76 12.86 -16.47
CA ASP A 285 6.84 13.95 -16.81
C ASP A 285 5.89 14.34 -15.66
N GLY A 286 6.06 13.71 -14.49
CA GLY A 286 5.24 13.95 -13.31
C GLY A 286 3.80 13.43 -13.41
N MET A 287 3.48 12.68 -14.47
CA MET A 287 2.14 12.15 -14.68
C MET A 287 2.11 10.64 -14.49
N PHE A 288 1.31 10.20 -13.53
CA PHE A 288 1.08 8.80 -13.26
C PHE A 288 0.38 8.06 -14.43
N ALA A 289 0.76 6.81 -14.63
CA ALA A 289 0.50 6.07 -15.86
C ALA A 289 -0.88 5.37 -15.96
N ILE A 290 -1.87 5.68 -15.09
CA ILE A 290 -3.14 4.93 -14.99
C ILE A 290 -3.92 4.87 -16.33
N GLN A 291 -3.97 5.97 -17.05
CA GLN A 291 -4.72 6.03 -18.33
C GLN A 291 -3.98 5.29 -19.45
N ALA A 292 -2.65 5.38 -19.50
CA ALA A 292 -1.82 4.64 -20.43
C ALA A 292 -1.96 3.13 -20.19
N ALA A 293 -1.83 2.66 -18.97
CA ALA A 293 -2.03 1.27 -18.60
C ALA A 293 -3.41 0.75 -19.03
N LYS A 294 -4.47 1.51 -18.72
CA LYS A 294 -5.85 1.11 -19.08
C LYS A 294 -6.10 1.06 -20.58
N ARG A 295 -5.53 1.97 -21.37
CA ARG A 295 -5.62 1.90 -22.86
C ARG A 295 -5.03 0.60 -23.40
N HIS A 296 -4.01 0.07 -22.75
CA HIS A 296 -3.39 -1.21 -23.10
C HIS A 296 -3.99 -2.42 -22.37
N GLY A 297 -5.14 -2.25 -21.68
CA GLY A 297 -5.85 -3.34 -21.01
C GLY A 297 -5.19 -3.83 -19.73
N ILE A 298 -4.32 -3.04 -19.12
CA ILE A 298 -3.74 -3.27 -17.79
C ILE A 298 -4.53 -2.44 -16.78
N ASN A 299 -4.97 -3.07 -15.68
CA ASN A 299 -5.63 -2.41 -14.57
C ASN A 299 -4.63 -2.23 -13.43
N PRO A 300 -4.04 -1.04 -13.24
CA PRO A 300 -3.03 -0.85 -12.23
C PRO A 300 -3.63 -0.74 -10.83
N GLY A 301 -2.88 -1.21 -9.84
CA GLY A 301 -3.11 -0.87 -8.43
C GLY A 301 -2.79 0.59 -8.17
N LEU A 302 -3.32 1.12 -7.07
CA LEU A 302 -3.05 2.48 -6.58
C LEU A 302 -2.18 2.40 -5.33
N SER A 303 -1.30 3.36 -5.12
CA SER A 303 -0.37 3.35 -4.00
C SER A 303 0.01 4.74 -3.48
N VAL A 304 0.47 4.76 -2.22
CA VAL A 304 0.91 5.97 -1.50
C VAL A 304 2.40 6.22 -1.69
N ASP A 305 3.20 5.16 -1.86
CA ASP A 305 4.64 5.18 -1.97
C ASP A 305 5.35 5.45 -0.62
N ASN A 306 5.46 6.69 -0.18
CA ASN A 306 6.19 7.07 1.04
C ASN A 306 5.46 8.11 1.89
N GLU A 307 6.06 8.51 3.02
CA GLU A 307 5.52 9.56 3.91
C GLU A 307 6.54 10.68 4.19
N THR A 308 7.64 10.72 3.49
CA THR A 308 8.70 11.71 3.74
C THR A 308 8.27 13.12 3.36
N SER A 309 7.33 13.25 2.43
CA SER A 309 6.79 14.53 1.97
C SER A 309 5.32 14.73 2.29
N TYR A 310 4.51 13.67 2.40
CA TYR A 310 3.05 13.74 2.57
C TYR A 310 2.52 12.66 3.51
N SER A 311 1.21 12.49 3.58
CA SER A 311 0.54 11.59 4.54
C SER A 311 0.20 10.22 3.95
N THR A 312 0.04 9.21 4.81
CA THR A 312 -0.67 7.96 4.47
C THR A 312 -2.14 8.26 4.28
N ASP A 313 -2.62 8.29 3.03
CA ASP A 313 -4.02 8.57 2.73
C ASP A 313 -4.39 8.12 1.31
N MET A 314 -5.02 6.95 1.20
CA MET A 314 -5.48 6.42 -0.10
C MET A 314 -6.66 7.22 -0.68
N PHE A 315 -7.45 7.89 0.16
CA PHE A 315 -8.51 8.78 -0.35
C PHE A 315 -7.89 9.98 -1.08
N MET A 316 -6.79 10.52 -0.54
CA MET A 316 -6.05 11.59 -1.20
C MET A 316 -5.42 11.10 -2.50
N GLU A 317 -4.88 9.87 -2.56
CA GLU A 317 -4.38 9.30 -3.82
C GLU A 317 -5.46 9.25 -4.90
N MET A 318 -6.65 8.76 -4.55
CA MET A 318 -7.78 8.74 -5.48
C MET A 318 -8.19 10.15 -5.94
N ARG A 319 -8.18 11.14 -5.04
CA ARG A 319 -8.52 12.54 -5.39
C ARG A 319 -7.49 13.17 -6.30
N VAL A 320 -6.21 13.02 -5.98
CA VAL A 320 -5.12 13.53 -6.83
C VAL A 320 -5.18 12.89 -8.21
N ALA A 321 -5.32 11.55 -8.27
CA ALA A 321 -5.52 10.84 -9.54
C ALA A 321 -6.74 11.37 -10.31
N PHE A 322 -7.86 11.62 -9.62
CA PHE A 322 -9.07 12.11 -10.24
C PHE A 322 -8.90 13.50 -10.86
N TYR A 323 -8.27 14.42 -10.14
CA TYR A 323 -8.13 15.81 -10.62
C TYR A 323 -7.03 15.94 -11.67
N LEU A 324 -5.87 15.34 -11.49
CA LEU A 324 -4.78 15.45 -12.45
C LEU A 324 -5.16 14.86 -13.81
N GLN A 325 -5.76 13.66 -13.84
CA GLN A 325 -6.21 13.06 -15.10
C GLN A 325 -7.27 13.91 -15.83
N ARG A 326 -8.13 14.62 -15.11
CA ARG A 326 -9.11 15.55 -15.68
C ARG A 326 -8.45 16.78 -16.26
N VAL A 327 -7.52 17.38 -15.53
CA VAL A 327 -6.76 18.55 -16.03
C VAL A 327 -6.06 18.19 -17.32
N MET A 328 -5.39 17.04 -17.39
CA MET A 328 -4.74 16.58 -18.62
C MET A 328 -5.73 16.35 -19.75
N GLY A 329 -6.80 15.62 -19.50
CA GLY A 329 -7.82 15.35 -20.53
C GLY A 329 -8.44 16.64 -21.07
N MET A 330 -8.77 17.59 -20.20
CA MET A 330 -9.30 18.91 -20.59
C MET A 330 -8.27 19.74 -21.37
N HIS A 331 -7.01 19.74 -20.93
CA HIS A 331 -5.95 20.44 -21.65
C HIS A 331 -5.76 19.87 -23.06
N GLN A 332 -5.72 18.56 -23.21
CA GLN A 332 -5.61 17.90 -24.51
C GLN A 332 -6.82 18.20 -25.40
N GLN A 333 -8.02 18.20 -24.84
CA GLN A 333 -9.24 18.51 -25.59
C GLN A 333 -9.29 19.95 -26.11
N HIS A 334 -8.80 20.92 -25.32
CA HIS A 334 -8.91 22.33 -25.66
C HIS A 334 -7.68 22.93 -26.36
N CYS A 335 -6.49 22.41 -26.08
CA CYS A 335 -5.21 22.97 -26.53
C CYS A 335 -4.49 22.11 -27.57
N CYS A 336 -4.93 20.86 -27.76
CA CYS A 336 -4.30 19.90 -28.66
C CYS A 336 -5.34 19.27 -29.61
N ASP A 337 -5.01 18.12 -30.18
CA ASP A 337 -5.95 17.36 -31.02
C ASP A 337 -7.00 16.66 -30.17
N SER A 338 -8.25 17.11 -30.27
CA SER A 338 -9.38 16.55 -29.52
C SER A 338 -9.65 15.05 -29.81
N ALA A 339 -9.18 14.54 -30.97
CA ALA A 339 -9.34 13.13 -31.32
C ALA A 339 -8.52 12.17 -30.43
N HIS A 340 -7.49 12.69 -29.78
CA HIS A 340 -6.60 11.93 -28.92
C HIS A 340 -6.75 12.29 -27.42
N ALA A 341 -7.75 13.09 -27.06
CA ALA A 341 -7.99 13.47 -25.67
C ALA A 341 -8.22 12.23 -24.78
N LEU A 342 -7.58 12.24 -23.62
CA LEU A 342 -7.71 11.16 -22.64
C LEU A 342 -9.15 11.09 -22.10
N THR A 343 -9.71 9.88 -22.09
CA THR A 343 -11.00 9.62 -21.44
C THR A 343 -10.84 9.75 -19.93
N THR A 344 -11.67 10.56 -19.30
CA THR A 344 -11.65 10.74 -17.84
C THR A 344 -12.17 9.49 -17.13
N LEU A 345 -11.50 9.12 -16.03
CA LEU A 345 -11.92 7.99 -15.20
C LEU A 345 -12.96 8.44 -14.15
N PRO A 346 -14.04 7.69 -13.99
CA PRO A 346 -15.02 7.98 -12.93
C PRO A 346 -14.49 7.56 -11.54
N ALA A 347 -15.09 8.11 -10.48
CA ALA A 347 -14.74 7.79 -9.10
C ALA A 347 -14.74 6.28 -8.79
N ALA A 348 -15.74 5.55 -9.28
CA ALA A 348 -15.84 4.10 -9.10
C ALA A 348 -14.61 3.34 -9.64
N GLN A 349 -14.01 3.83 -10.73
CA GLN A 349 -12.83 3.20 -11.32
C GLN A 349 -11.57 3.42 -10.48
N LEU A 350 -11.44 4.59 -9.84
CA LEU A 350 -10.34 4.86 -8.92
C LEU A 350 -10.47 4.04 -7.63
N LEU A 351 -11.71 3.90 -7.12
CA LEU A 351 -11.97 3.01 -5.99
C LEU A 351 -11.63 1.55 -6.34
N LYS A 352 -11.89 1.13 -7.58
CA LYS A 352 -11.49 -0.19 -8.07
C LYS A 352 -9.97 -0.36 -8.07
N SER A 353 -9.21 0.65 -8.50
CA SER A 353 -7.74 0.64 -8.44
C SER A 353 -7.20 0.54 -7.01
N ALA A 354 -7.86 1.17 -6.03
CA ALA A 354 -7.50 1.09 -4.62
C ALA A 354 -7.97 -0.21 -3.92
N THR A 355 -8.74 -1.07 -4.58
CA THR A 355 -9.30 -2.30 -3.99
C THR A 355 -9.04 -3.52 -4.85
N VAL A 356 -9.88 -3.79 -5.85
CA VAL A 356 -9.83 -5.00 -6.69
C VAL A 356 -8.56 -5.07 -7.53
N ASP A 357 -8.23 -3.96 -8.21
CA ASP A 357 -7.05 -3.91 -9.08
C ASP A 357 -5.76 -3.93 -8.23
N GLY A 358 -5.76 -3.27 -7.04
CA GLY A 358 -4.69 -3.37 -6.05
C GLY A 358 -4.50 -4.80 -5.53
N ALA A 359 -5.59 -5.52 -5.25
CA ALA A 359 -5.52 -6.92 -4.85
C ALA A 359 -4.97 -7.80 -5.98
N ALA A 360 -5.32 -7.52 -7.24
CA ALA A 360 -4.78 -8.22 -8.40
C ALA A 360 -3.29 -7.91 -8.59
N CYS A 361 -2.88 -6.65 -8.42
CA CYS A 361 -1.47 -6.27 -8.42
C CYS A 361 -0.69 -7.03 -7.34
N ALA A 362 -1.25 -7.18 -6.15
CA ALA A 362 -0.68 -7.97 -5.06
C ALA A 362 -0.72 -9.50 -5.29
N GLY A 363 -1.41 -10.00 -6.32
CA GLY A 363 -1.65 -11.44 -6.53
C GLY A 363 -2.62 -12.06 -5.52
N LEU A 364 -3.43 -11.22 -4.87
CA LEU A 364 -4.37 -11.60 -3.83
C LEU A 364 -5.86 -11.49 -4.25
N GLN A 365 -6.14 -11.33 -5.54
CA GLN A 365 -7.49 -11.11 -6.09
C GLN A 365 -8.51 -12.20 -5.70
N ASN A 366 -8.06 -13.41 -5.43
CA ASN A 366 -8.90 -14.51 -4.98
C ASN A 366 -9.13 -14.51 -3.46
N LYS A 367 -8.39 -13.68 -2.72
CA LYS A 367 -8.45 -13.62 -1.24
C LYS A 367 -9.11 -12.35 -0.71
N ILE A 368 -8.85 -11.19 -1.34
CA ILE A 368 -9.27 -9.86 -0.87
C ILE A 368 -9.72 -8.95 -2.03
N GLY A 369 -9.97 -7.68 -1.75
CA GLY A 369 -10.25 -6.62 -2.73
C GLY A 369 -11.73 -6.46 -3.07
N SER A 370 -12.60 -7.40 -2.69
CA SER A 370 -14.05 -7.29 -2.83
C SER A 370 -14.77 -7.98 -1.68
N LEU A 371 -16.01 -7.56 -1.39
CA LEU A 371 -16.87 -8.20 -0.38
C LEU A 371 -17.63 -9.37 -1.01
N THR A 372 -16.88 -10.39 -1.38
CA THR A 372 -17.40 -11.61 -2.01
C THR A 372 -17.43 -12.75 -1.00
N PRO A 373 -18.54 -13.50 -0.86
CA PRO A 373 -18.56 -14.71 -0.04
C PRO A 373 -17.42 -15.68 -0.43
N GLY A 374 -16.72 -16.19 0.59
CA GLY A 374 -15.53 -17.03 0.45
C GLY A 374 -14.19 -16.27 0.50
N LYS A 375 -14.18 -14.95 0.31
CA LYS A 375 -12.96 -14.14 0.52
C LYS A 375 -12.71 -13.82 1.98
N GLN A 376 -11.51 -13.38 2.28
CA GLN A 376 -11.11 -12.91 3.61
C GLN A 376 -11.89 -11.64 3.98
N ALA A 377 -12.25 -11.52 5.24
CA ALA A 377 -12.94 -10.36 5.76
C ALA A 377 -11.93 -9.23 6.05
N ASP A 378 -11.44 -8.63 4.96
CA ASP A 378 -10.63 -7.41 4.93
C ASP A 378 -11.55 -6.29 4.45
N LEU A 379 -12.07 -5.47 5.38
CA LEU A 379 -13.08 -4.45 5.08
C LEU A 379 -12.98 -3.24 6.01
N ILE A 380 -13.60 -2.15 5.58
CA ILE A 380 -13.75 -0.93 6.38
C ILE A 380 -15.21 -0.50 6.46
N LEU A 381 -15.53 0.15 7.58
CA LEU A 381 -16.81 0.86 7.78
C LEU A 381 -16.52 2.35 7.89
N ILE A 382 -17.17 3.14 7.03
CA ILE A 382 -17.07 4.59 6.97
C ILE A 382 -18.34 5.18 7.60
N ASN A 383 -18.20 6.05 8.59
CA ASN A 383 -19.32 6.70 9.26
C ASN A 383 -19.90 7.83 8.39
N ALA A 384 -20.92 7.53 7.60
CA ALA A 384 -21.56 8.50 6.70
C ALA A 384 -22.49 9.50 7.40
N LYS A 385 -22.58 9.47 8.75
CA LYS A 385 -23.29 10.50 9.56
C LYS A 385 -22.43 11.71 9.86
N ASP A 386 -21.12 11.62 9.66
CA ASP A 386 -20.20 12.70 9.96
C ASP A 386 -20.57 13.93 9.13
N ILE A 387 -20.41 15.11 9.73
CA ILE A 387 -20.89 16.38 9.17
C ILE A 387 -20.31 16.70 7.79
N ASN A 388 -19.10 16.22 7.50
CA ASN A 388 -18.46 16.38 6.19
C ASN A 388 -18.96 15.40 5.12
N LEU A 389 -19.68 14.33 5.52
CA LEU A 389 -20.21 13.31 4.59
C LEU A 389 -21.72 13.38 4.40
N TYR A 390 -22.45 13.86 5.40
CA TYR A 390 -23.92 13.91 5.34
C TYR A 390 -24.42 15.17 4.65
N PRO A 391 -25.44 15.10 3.76
CA PRO A 391 -26.07 13.89 3.26
C PRO A 391 -25.23 13.17 2.19
N SER A 392 -25.24 11.84 2.22
CA SER A 392 -24.52 11.00 1.24
C SER A 392 -25.40 10.78 0.02
N GLY A 393 -25.19 11.57 -1.03
CA GLY A 393 -26.00 11.48 -2.26
C GLY A 393 -25.58 10.38 -3.23
N ASN A 394 -24.27 10.06 -3.29
CA ASN A 394 -23.70 9.01 -4.12
C ASN A 394 -22.57 8.34 -3.37
N ALA A 395 -22.67 7.02 -3.14
CA ALA A 395 -21.73 6.31 -2.30
C ALA A 395 -20.28 6.33 -2.84
N PHE A 396 -20.07 6.16 -4.15
CA PHE A 396 -18.75 6.27 -4.76
C PHE A 396 -18.18 7.69 -4.65
N GLY A 397 -19.02 8.69 -4.90
CA GLY A 397 -18.64 10.10 -4.76
C GLY A 397 -18.31 10.44 -3.31
N THR A 398 -19.09 9.95 -2.34
CA THR A 398 -18.83 10.13 -0.92
C THR A 398 -17.50 9.53 -0.54
N VAL A 399 -17.23 8.29 -0.94
CA VAL A 399 -15.96 7.60 -0.62
C VAL A 399 -14.77 8.33 -1.24
N VAL A 400 -14.80 8.59 -2.54
CA VAL A 400 -13.63 9.10 -3.26
C VAL A 400 -13.38 10.59 -2.99
N HIS A 401 -14.45 11.41 -2.99
CA HIS A 401 -14.30 12.86 -2.96
C HIS A 401 -14.42 13.51 -1.59
N ALA A 402 -15.08 12.87 -0.64
CA ALA A 402 -15.40 13.50 0.63
C ALA A 402 -14.86 12.76 1.87
N THR A 403 -14.64 11.43 1.78
CA THR A 403 -14.20 10.64 2.95
C THR A 403 -12.77 11.01 3.34
N GLU A 404 -12.57 11.19 4.62
CA GLU A 404 -11.30 11.44 5.29
C GLU A 404 -10.97 10.25 6.20
N ARG A 405 -9.70 10.11 6.58
CA ARG A 405 -9.24 9.09 7.54
C ARG A 405 -10.06 9.09 8.84
N SER A 406 -10.48 10.26 9.30
CA SER A 406 -11.30 10.44 10.50
C SER A 406 -12.69 9.82 10.41
N ASN A 407 -13.24 9.64 9.21
CA ASN A 407 -14.55 9.03 9.00
C ASN A 407 -14.52 7.50 9.06
N ILE A 408 -13.35 6.88 9.14
CA ILE A 408 -13.22 5.41 9.22
C ILE A 408 -13.46 5.00 10.66
N ASP A 409 -14.63 4.41 10.91
CA ASP A 409 -15.03 3.90 12.22
C ASP A 409 -14.34 2.58 12.54
N THR A 410 -14.46 1.59 11.65
CA THR A 410 -13.99 0.23 11.87
C THR A 410 -13.12 -0.26 10.71
N VAL A 411 -12.02 -0.94 11.05
CA VAL A 411 -11.18 -1.68 10.10
C VAL A 411 -11.08 -3.12 10.57
N MET A 412 -11.33 -4.05 9.65
CA MET A 412 -11.23 -5.48 9.86
C MET A 412 -10.21 -6.08 8.90
N ILE A 413 -9.33 -6.94 9.39
CA ILE A 413 -8.31 -7.66 8.60
C ILE A 413 -8.34 -9.14 8.98
N GLY A 414 -8.61 -10.01 8.00
CA GLY A 414 -8.77 -11.44 8.25
C GLY A 414 -9.82 -11.74 9.32
N GLY A 415 -10.94 -11.02 9.33
CA GLY A 415 -12.02 -11.17 10.29
C GLY A 415 -11.74 -10.59 11.69
N ARG A 416 -10.54 -10.04 11.93
CA ARG A 416 -10.19 -9.39 13.22
C ARG A 416 -10.42 -7.89 13.14
N ILE A 417 -11.10 -7.34 14.12
CA ILE A 417 -11.27 -5.89 14.26
C ILE A 417 -9.96 -5.31 14.79
N VAL A 418 -9.29 -4.49 13.97
CA VAL A 418 -8.01 -3.83 14.31
C VAL A 418 -8.16 -2.33 14.57
N LYS A 419 -9.25 -1.73 14.10
CA LYS A 419 -9.69 -0.36 14.44
C LYS A 419 -11.18 -0.39 14.75
N GLN A 420 -11.63 0.32 15.77
CA GLN A 420 -13.05 0.46 16.13
C GLN A 420 -13.31 1.79 16.80
N ASN A 421 -14.48 2.40 16.53
CA ASN A 421 -14.84 3.73 17.01
C ASN A 421 -13.75 4.77 16.70
N GLY A 422 -13.16 4.68 15.52
CA GLY A 422 -12.10 5.58 15.05
C GLY A 422 -10.73 5.40 15.72
N LYS A 423 -10.51 4.33 16.51
CA LYS A 423 -9.24 4.11 17.23
C LYS A 423 -8.63 2.76 16.86
N VAL A 424 -7.34 2.77 16.52
CA VAL A 424 -6.55 1.54 16.35
C VAL A 424 -6.43 0.84 17.69
N LEU A 425 -6.70 -0.47 17.71
CA LEU A 425 -6.79 -1.26 18.92
C LEU A 425 -5.44 -1.87 19.30
N GLY A 426 -5.25 -2.12 20.58
CA GLY A 426 -4.10 -2.86 21.10
C GLY A 426 -2.76 -2.12 21.05
N VAL A 427 -2.74 -0.82 20.77
CA VAL A 427 -1.51 -0.01 20.67
C VAL A 427 -1.27 0.79 21.95
N ASP A 428 -0.10 0.60 22.54
CA ASP A 428 0.42 1.50 23.59
C ASP A 428 1.01 2.76 22.94
N SER A 429 0.19 3.81 22.88
CA SER A 429 0.55 5.05 22.19
C SER A 429 1.71 5.81 22.85
N GLU A 430 1.92 5.65 24.16
CA GLU A 430 3.03 6.31 24.87
C GLU A 430 4.35 5.62 24.55
N ARG A 431 4.37 4.29 24.61
CA ARG A 431 5.55 3.50 24.21
C ARG A 431 5.89 3.68 22.73
N LEU A 432 4.86 3.71 21.86
CA LEU A 432 5.07 3.95 20.43
C LEU A 432 5.74 5.30 20.20
N ARG A 433 5.24 6.38 20.82
CA ARG A 433 5.85 7.71 20.69
C ARG A 433 7.29 7.72 21.21
N ALA A 434 7.53 7.18 22.40
CA ALA A 434 8.89 7.13 22.98
C ALA A 434 9.87 6.38 22.06
N ALA A 435 9.44 5.28 21.44
CA ALA A 435 10.26 4.52 20.52
C ALA A 435 10.53 5.28 19.20
N ILE A 436 9.55 6.03 18.70
CA ILE A 436 9.71 6.90 17.52
C ILE A 436 10.70 8.02 17.84
N ASP A 437 10.55 8.69 18.96
CA ASP A 437 11.41 9.81 19.36
C ASP A 437 12.86 9.35 19.53
N GLU A 438 13.09 8.20 20.17
CA GLU A 438 14.44 7.61 20.31
C GLU A 438 15.05 7.25 18.94
N SER A 439 14.28 6.65 18.05
CA SER A 439 14.73 6.32 16.71
C SER A 439 15.09 7.59 15.91
N ARG A 440 14.25 8.63 15.98
CA ARG A 440 14.52 9.91 15.31
C ARG A 440 15.77 10.60 15.87
N GLU A 441 15.91 10.66 17.21
CA GLU A 441 17.08 11.24 17.85
C GLU A 441 18.37 10.53 17.40
N HIS A 442 18.36 9.21 17.36
CA HIS A 442 19.48 8.43 16.85
C HIS A 442 19.81 8.79 15.39
N LEU A 443 18.81 8.72 14.50
CA LEU A 443 19.00 8.94 13.07
C LEU A 443 19.46 10.36 12.76
N PHE A 444 18.87 11.37 13.42
CA PHE A 444 19.22 12.77 13.21
C PHE A 444 20.62 13.08 13.71
N THR A 445 20.97 12.58 14.92
CA THR A 445 22.33 12.74 15.47
C THR A 445 23.38 12.06 14.57
N ALA A 446 23.13 10.82 14.17
CA ALA A 446 24.07 10.05 13.36
C ALA A 446 24.26 10.61 11.94
N SER A 447 23.21 11.19 11.35
CA SER A 447 23.26 11.81 10.01
C SER A 447 23.77 13.26 10.04
N GLY A 448 23.80 13.89 11.21
CA GLY A 448 24.07 15.33 11.35
C GLY A 448 22.92 16.22 10.87
N TYR A 449 21.72 15.65 10.77
CA TYR A 449 20.52 16.38 10.33
C TYR A 449 20.03 17.32 11.44
N ASP A 450 20.01 18.61 11.13
CA ASP A 450 19.45 19.65 12.04
C ASP A 450 17.99 19.92 11.66
N ALA A 451 17.08 19.50 12.53
CA ALA A 451 15.65 19.59 12.30
C ALA A 451 15.13 21.00 12.64
N ASP A 452 15.05 21.86 11.67
CA ASP A 452 14.24 23.09 11.78
C ASP A 452 12.80 22.80 11.33
N ILE A 453 11.88 22.74 12.29
CA ILE A 453 10.45 22.45 12.03
C ILE A 453 9.72 23.56 11.27
N PHE A 454 10.34 24.72 11.11
CA PHE A 454 9.84 25.87 10.37
C PHE A 454 10.58 26.13 9.06
N ALA A 455 11.56 25.26 8.72
CA ALA A 455 12.28 25.42 7.47
C ALA A 455 11.33 25.27 6.28
N ASP A 456 11.20 26.35 5.52
CA ASP A 456 10.47 26.39 4.24
C ASP A 456 11.43 26.36 3.04
N ALA A 457 12.70 26.13 3.32
CA ALA A 457 13.73 26.02 2.31
C ALA A 457 13.99 24.54 1.97
N PHE A 458 14.42 24.30 0.73
CA PHE A 458 15.12 23.07 0.36
C PHE A 458 16.21 22.79 1.39
N LEU A 459 16.32 21.56 1.85
CA LEU A 459 17.51 21.14 2.55
C LEU A 459 18.67 21.20 1.55
N PRO A 460 19.64 22.14 1.68
CA PRO A 460 20.84 22.07 0.87
C PRO A 460 21.55 20.79 1.27
N LEU A 461 21.84 19.99 0.31
CA LEU A 461 22.61 18.75 0.44
C LEU A 461 24.08 19.06 0.60
#